data_7438c4570a8feab41b611d5a27d936ba
#
_entry.id   7438c4570a8feab41b611d5a27d936ba
#
_cell.length_a   1.000
_cell.length_b   1.000
_cell.length_c   1.000
_cell.angle_alpha   90.00
_cell.angle_beta   90.00
_cell.angle_gamma   90.00
#
_symmetry.space_group_name_H-M   'P 1'
#
loop_
_entity.id
_entity.type
_entity.pdbx_description
1 polymer ?
#
loop_
_entity_poly.entity_id
_entity_poly.type
_entity_poly.pdbx_seq_one_letter_code
_entity_poly.pdbx_strand_id
1 'polypeptide(L)' 'QVYAYTRTLGEVSCLVVLNFSDKTARWAPIGLSLGEQPWINSADQLIQEGKELILAPFQSIVIPLN' A
#
# COMPACT_ATOMS: atom_id res chain seq x y z
N GLN A 1 10.21 -6.06 6.61
CA GLN A 1 9.34 -6.98 5.90
C GLN A 1 8.01 -6.35 5.55
N VAL A 2 7.56 -6.60 4.35
CA VAL A 2 6.30 -6.03 3.85
C VAL A 2 5.28 -7.15 3.71
N TYR A 3 4.11 -6.92 4.30
CA TYR A 3 2.94 -7.79 4.14
C TYR A 3 1.91 -7.06 3.31
N ALA A 4 1.39 -7.74 2.30
CA ALA A 4 0.39 -7.16 1.43
C ALA A 4 -0.68 -8.18 1.10
N TYR A 5 -1.95 -7.73 1.09
CA TYR A 5 -3.05 -8.61 0.70
C TYR A 5 -4.20 -7.76 0.17
N THR A 6 -5.06 -8.40 -0.61
CA THR A 6 -6.24 -7.73 -1.15
C THR A 6 -7.47 -8.14 -0.35
N ARG A 7 -8.42 -7.20 -0.24
CA ARG A 7 -9.74 -7.45 0.33
C ARG A 7 -10.79 -7.00 -0.64
N THR A 8 -11.87 -7.79 -0.72
CA THR A 8 -13.00 -7.46 -1.56
C THR A 8 -14.26 -7.42 -0.71
N LEU A 9 -14.99 -6.32 -0.79
CA LEU A 9 -16.26 -6.11 -0.10
C LEU A 9 -17.29 -5.71 -1.15
N GLY A 10 -18.15 -6.67 -1.52
CA GLY A 10 -19.07 -6.44 -2.62
C GLY A 10 -18.32 -6.22 -3.92
N GLU A 11 -18.52 -5.07 -4.54
CA GLU A 11 -17.85 -4.74 -5.80
C GLU A 11 -16.59 -3.91 -5.61
N VAL A 12 -16.21 -3.65 -4.35
CA VAL A 12 -15.06 -2.80 -4.06
C VAL A 12 -13.91 -3.67 -3.58
N SER A 13 -12.75 -3.47 -4.18
CA SER A 13 -11.52 -4.14 -3.78
C SER A 13 -10.48 -3.14 -3.32
N CYS A 14 -9.71 -3.51 -2.32
CA CYS A 14 -8.61 -2.69 -1.85
C CYS A 14 -7.39 -3.53 -1.55
N LEU A 15 -6.25 -2.86 -1.53
CA LEU A 15 -4.96 -3.46 -1.18
C LEU A 15 -4.55 -2.94 0.20
N VAL A 16 -4.21 -3.85 1.08
CA VAL A 16 -3.67 -3.52 2.40
C VAL A 16 -2.18 -3.83 2.38
N VAL A 17 -1.36 -2.85 2.75
CA VAL A 17 0.09 -3.00 2.74
C VAL A 17 0.63 -2.55 4.10
N LEU A 18 1.47 -3.38 4.69
CA LEU A 18 2.05 -3.12 6.01
C LEU A 18 3.56 -3.29 5.93
N ASN A 19 4.29 -2.29 6.39
CA ASN A 19 5.74 -2.42 6.56
C ASN A 19 6.02 -2.75 8.02
N PHE A 20 6.31 -4.01 8.29
CA PHE A 20 6.62 -4.51 9.63
C PHE A 20 8.12 -4.44 9.92
N SER A 21 8.70 -3.28 9.70
CA SER A 21 10.13 -3.08 9.83
C SER A 21 10.40 -1.68 10.35
N ASP A 22 11.48 -1.51 11.08
CA ASP A 22 11.93 -0.19 11.54
C ASP A 22 12.74 0.55 10.48
N LYS A 23 12.73 0.05 9.26
CA LYS A 23 13.44 0.64 8.14
C LYS A 23 12.48 0.94 7.00
N THR A 24 12.84 1.93 6.18
CA THR A 24 12.11 2.20 4.96
C THR A 24 12.18 0.99 4.04
N ALA A 25 11.04 0.63 3.46
CA ALA A 25 10.93 -0.52 2.57
C ALA A 25 10.38 -0.10 1.21
N ARG A 26 10.80 -0.81 0.18
CA ARG A 26 10.27 -0.64 -1.17
C ARG A 26 9.49 -1.89 -1.54
N TRP A 27 8.31 -1.69 -2.13
CA TRP A 27 7.45 -2.81 -2.52
C TRP A 27 6.66 -2.44 -3.75
N ALA A 28 6.60 -3.36 -4.71
CA ALA A 28 5.89 -3.14 -5.98
C ALA A 28 4.65 -4.03 -6.05
N PRO A 29 3.45 -3.44 -6.25
CA PRO A 29 2.25 -4.22 -6.49
C PRO A 29 2.26 -4.76 -7.91
N ILE A 30 2.51 -6.05 -8.05
CA ILE A 30 2.60 -6.69 -9.35
C ILE A 30 1.21 -7.13 -9.79
N GLY A 31 0.81 -6.72 -10.99
CA GLY A 31 -0.47 -7.13 -11.55
C GLY A 31 -1.68 -6.41 -10.97
N LEU A 32 -1.48 -5.35 -10.20
CA LEU A 32 -2.57 -4.59 -9.59
C LEU A 32 -2.54 -3.15 -10.09
N SER A 33 -3.73 -2.60 -10.29
CA SER A 33 -3.89 -1.20 -10.65
C SER A 33 -4.43 -0.44 -9.44
N LEU A 34 -3.63 0.45 -8.89
CA LEU A 34 -3.99 1.18 -7.67
C LEU A 34 -4.81 2.42 -7.99
N GLY A 35 -5.71 2.76 -7.08
CA GLY A 35 -6.40 4.04 -7.12
C GLY A 35 -5.47 5.18 -6.79
N GLU A 36 -5.97 6.41 -6.90
CA GLU A 36 -5.10 7.58 -6.80
C GLU A 36 -4.69 7.89 -5.37
N GLN A 37 -5.56 7.61 -4.39
CA GLN A 37 -5.31 8.00 -3.02
C GLN A 37 -5.63 6.87 -2.06
N PRO A 38 -4.82 6.69 -1.02
CA PRO A 38 -5.15 5.71 0.00
C PRO A 38 -6.36 6.15 0.83
N TRP A 39 -7.16 5.19 1.25
CA TRP A 39 -8.25 5.42 2.20
C TRP A 39 -7.70 5.60 3.61
N ILE A 40 -6.66 4.84 3.95
CA ILE A 40 -6.01 4.88 5.25
C ILE A 40 -4.51 4.92 5.00
N ASN A 41 -3.83 5.82 5.71
CA ASN A 41 -2.38 5.93 5.63
C ASN A 41 -1.88 6.38 7.00
N SER A 42 -1.06 5.55 7.64
CA SER A 42 -0.55 5.82 8.97
C SER A 42 0.59 6.83 8.98
N ALA A 43 1.12 7.18 7.81
CA ALA A 43 2.14 8.22 7.67
C ALA A 43 1.53 9.45 7.00
N ASP A 44 2.27 10.56 7.00
CA ASP A 44 1.77 11.82 6.45
C ASP A 44 1.55 11.74 4.94
N GLN A 45 2.32 10.93 4.25
CA GLN A 45 2.20 10.81 2.82
C GLN A 45 2.63 9.42 2.35
N LEU A 46 2.17 9.05 1.18
CA LEU A 46 2.57 7.85 0.49
C LEU A 46 3.48 8.25 -0.67
N ILE A 47 4.69 7.72 -0.68
CA ILE A 47 5.66 8.02 -1.72
C ILE A 47 5.65 6.88 -2.73
N GLN A 48 5.55 7.25 -4.00
CA GLN A 48 5.56 6.29 -5.09
C GLN A 48 6.61 6.69 -6.11
N GLU A 49 7.49 5.76 -6.45
CA GLU A 49 8.51 5.97 -7.48
C GLU A 49 8.34 4.90 -8.54
N GLY A 50 7.92 5.31 -9.73
CA GLY A 50 7.60 4.35 -10.77
C GLY A 50 6.47 3.43 -10.32
N LYS A 51 6.75 2.14 -10.27
CA LYS A 51 5.77 1.14 -9.81
C LYS A 51 5.99 0.72 -8.37
N GLU A 52 6.95 1.32 -7.69
CA GLU A 52 7.27 0.96 -6.32
C GLU A 52 6.62 1.92 -5.32
N LEU A 53 6.09 1.36 -4.26
CA LEU A 53 5.68 2.11 -3.09
C LEU A 53 6.85 2.15 -2.11
N ILE A 54 7.13 3.33 -1.58
CA ILE A 54 8.19 3.51 -0.59
C ILE A 54 7.50 3.72 0.74
N LEU A 55 7.68 2.76 1.63
CA LEU A 55 6.96 2.70 2.90
C LEU A 55 7.90 3.10 4.03
N ALA A 56 7.47 4.07 4.81
CA ALA A 56 8.19 4.45 6.03
C ALA A 56 8.17 3.31 7.04
N PRO A 57 9.05 3.34 8.04
CA PRO A 57 9.02 2.33 9.09
C PRO A 57 7.63 2.20 9.70
N PHE A 58 7.15 0.97 9.79
CA PHE A 58 5.85 0.61 10.36
C PHE A 58 4.66 1.30 9.70
N GLN A 59 4.81 1.80 8.48
CA GLN A 59 3.70 2.40 7.76
C GLN A 59 2.69 1.34 7.34
N SER A 60 1.40 1.67 7.50
CA SER A 60 0.32 0.84 6.99
C SER A 60 -0.57 1.70 6.08
N ILE A 61 -1.00 1.12 4.99
CA ILE A 61 -1.89 1.79 4.04
C ILE A 61 -3.00 0.84 3.60
N VAL A 62 -4.14 1.43 3.27
CA VAL A 62 -5.23 0.75 2.57
C VAL A 62 -5.57 1.62 1.37
N ILE A 63 -5.39 1.07 0.17
CA ILE A 63 -5.59 1.82 -1.07
C ILE A 63 -6.57 1.09 -1.97
N PRO A 64 -7.54 1.80 -2.57
CA PRO A 64 -8.50 1.13 -3.47
C PRO A 64 -7.82 0.63 -4.72
N LEU A 65 -8.37 -0.45 -5.27
CA LEU A 65 -7.95 -0.99 -6.56
C LEU A 65 -8.91 -0.51 -7.64
N ASN A 66 -8.36 -0.22 -8.78
CA ASN A 66 -9.16 0.13 -9.96
C ASN A 66 -9.79 -1.12 -10.60
#